data_580ecfe07548cdb115f360a861e7c891
#
_entry.id   580ecfe07548cdb115f360a861e7c891
#
_cell.length_a   1.000
_cell.length_b   1.000
_cell.length_c   1.000
_cell.angle_alpha   90.00
_cell.angle_beta   90.00
_cell.angle_gamma   90.00
#
_symmetry.space_group_name_H-M   'P 1'
#
loop_
_entity.id
_entity.type
_entity.pdbx_description
1 polymer ?
#
loop_
_entity_poly.entity_id
_entity_poly.type
_entity_poly.pdbx_seq_one_letter_code
_entity_poly.pdbx_strand_id
1 'polypeptide(L)'
;MTAYRDVDLFLRAHFETTADPSVLDGQIDTVLTATAGRRQQPAWLAALRSHPMSTTARSLGRPLSSPAWALLIILALLVAITAVGLTTGAIRLPAAPIVNGPILFGRFVPAADDTAVFAVRPDGSGEQLVIPAPIECPQLSPDGGRIAVAFGVVNVDGTDRLMFPDTFQGATLGCSTWSPDGRRLAVEGFNDADRTVNGIYLADAEDGGNVVRLTTNGQDGNDVPGDWSPDGRHVAFVRALAGQEIGTIWVADVDTGAAHQVIPNVVGLWVGWSTDGQWLVASRALVPGQASSFILVRPDGTDLRTISPPANHNWATGPTFSPDGTRLAFNMAVGTADKADIYTMRIDGSDVVQITNTPNDNEYFVDWGIDPR
;
A
#
# COMPACT_ATOMS: atom_id res chain seq x y z
N MET A 1 -7.91 -12.78 -19.96
CA MET A 1 -7.61 -12.49 -21.39
C MET A 1 -6.12 -12.59 -21.72
N THR A 2 -5.21 -12.62 -20.77
CA THR A 2 -3.75 -12.62 -20.97
C THR A 2 -3.21 -13.97 -21.50
N ALA A 3 -3.77 -15.09 -21.11
CA ALA A 3 -3.29 -16.42 -21.55
C ALA A 3 -3.50 -16.73 -23.06
N TYR A 4 -4.38 -16.01 -23.73
CA TYR A 4 -4.62 -16.19 -25.17
C TYR A 4 -3.58 -15.50 -26.06
N ARG A 5 -2.94 -14.45 -25.58
CA ARG A 5 -1.92 -13.70 -26.33
C ARG A 5 -0.59 -14.45 -26.42
N ASP A 6 -0.23 -15.17 -25.36
CA ASP A 6 1.05 -15.91 -25.30
C ASP A 6 1.06 -17.14 -26.19
N VAL A 7 -0.09 -17.81 -26.36
CA VAL A 7 -0.22 -18.99 -27.23
C VAL A 7 -0.21 -18.57 -28.72
N ASP A 8 -0.83 -17.45 -29.06
CA ASP A 8 -0.83 -16.92 -30.42
C ASP A 8 0.60 -16.47 -30.86
N LEU A 9 1.34 -15.82 -29.93
CA LEU A 9 2.73 -15.43 -30.20
C LEU A 9 3.66 -16.64 -30.34
N PHE A 10 3.49 -17.65 -29.51
CA PHE A 10 4.28 -18.89 -29.56
C PHE A 10 4.04 -19.68 -30.83
N LEU A 11 2.76 -19.80 -31.26
CA LEU A 11 2.40 -20.51 -32.48
C LEU A 11 2.92 -19.76 -33.73
N ARG A 12 2.80 -18.43 -33.81
CA ARG A 12 3.36 -17.64 -34.91
C ARG A 12 4.88 -17.77 -35.00
N ALA A 13 5.60 -17.67 -33.87
CA ALA A 13 7.07 -17.81 -33.88
C ALA A 13 7.55 -19.22 -34.26
N HIS A 14 6.77 -20.26 -34.02
CA HIS A 14 7.14 -21.63 -34.33
C HIS A 14 6.86 -22.00 -35.79
N PHE A 15 5.87 -21.37 -36.44
CA PHE A 15 5.46 -21.66 -37.81
C PHE A 15 6.09 -20.72 -38.85
N GLU A 16 6.59 -19.53 -38.48
CA GLU A 16 7.28 -18.62 -39.37
C GLU A 16 8.65 -19.14 -39.89
N THR A 17 9.15 -20.24 -39.28
CA THR A 17 10.44 -20.82 -39.69
C THR A 17 10.34 -21.97 -40.70
N THR A 18 9.12 -22.47 -41.05
CA THR A 18 9.01 -23.75 -41.77
C THR A 18 7.96 -23.85 -42.88
N ALA A 19 7.15 -22.82 -43.23
CA ALA A 19 6.12 -22.96 -44.29
C ALA A 19 5.70 -21.62 -44.93
N ASP A 20 5.14 -21.72 -46.14
CA ASP A 20 4.62 -20.63 -46.98
C ASP A 20 3.50 -19.83 -46.26
N PRO A 21 3.63 -18.50 -46.08
CA PRO A 21 2.73 -17.69 -45.25
C PRO A 21 1.27 -17.65 -45.72
N SER A 22 0.98 -17.89 -46.97
CA SER A 22 -0.38 -17.77 -47.55
C SER A 22 -1.32 -18.94 -47.22
N VAL A 23 -0.79 -20.08 -46.77
CA VAL A 23 -1.56 -21.29 -46.45
C VAL A 23 -1.86 -21.39 -44.94
N LEU A 24 -1.10 -20.70 -44.14
CA LEU A 24 -1.14 -20.79 -42.66
C LEU A 24 -2.28 -19.98 -42.01
N ASP A 25 -2.58 -18.80 -42.54
CA ASP A 25 -3.58 -17.92 -41.93
C ASP A 25 -5.00 -18.51 -41.93
N GLY A 26 -5.36 -19.22 -43.03
CA GLY A 26 -6.68 -19.86 -43.11
C GLY A 26 -6.84 -21.12 -42.27
N GLN A 27 -5.75 -21.81 -41.94
CA GLN A 27 -5.79 -23.01 -41.07
C GLN A 27 -5.76 -22.65 -39.57
N ILE A 28 -5.03 -21.61 -39.21
CA ILE A 28 -4.98 -21.13 -37.82
C ILE A 28 -6.34 -20.61 -37.37
N ASP A 29 -7.02 -19.81 -38.18
CA ASP A 29 -8.36 -19.29 -37.88
C ASP A 29 -9.40 -20.42 -37.76
N THR A 30 -9.27 -21.49 -38.54
CA THR A 30 -10.16 -22.67 -38.45
C THR A 30 -9.95 -23.43 -37.13
N VAL A 31 -8.72 -23.59 -36.67
CA VAL A 31 -8.39 -24.27 -35.43
C VAL A 31 -8.79 -23.42 -34.23
N LEU A 32 -8.55 -22.11 -34.28
CA LEU A 32 -8.92 -21.18 -33.20
C LEU A 32 -10.46 -21.08 -33.05
N THR A 33 -11.19 -21.07 -34.16
CA THR A 33 -12.66 -21.03 -34.15
C THR A 33 -13.27 -22.36 -33.65
N ALA A 34 -12.65 -23.49 -33.99
CA ALA A 34 -13.10 -24.81 -33.53
C ALA A 34 -12.83 -25.07 -32.03
N THR A 35 -11.87 -24.35 -31.44
CA THR A 35 -11.47 -24.53 -30.02
C THR A 35 -12.05 -23.46 -29.08
N ALA A 36 -12.54 -22.34 -29.59
CA ALA A 36 -13.05 -21.22 -28.79
C ALA A 36 -14.30 -21.54 -27.95
N GLY A 37 -14.98 -22.67 -28.19
CA GLY A 37 -16.16 -23.08 -27.43
C GLY A 37 -15.94 -24.25 -26.46
N ARG A 38 -14.74 -24.84 -26.39
CA ARG A 38 -14.48 -25.99 -25.52
C ARG A 38 -13.65 -25.63 -24.31
N ARG A 39 -14.25 -25.69 -23.13
CA ARG A 39 -13.50 -25.65 -21.86
C ARG A 39 -12.52 -26.84 -21.89
N GLN A 40 -11.23 -26.56 -21.87
CA GLN A 40 -10.19 -27.57 -21.70
C GLN A 40 -10.39 -28.25 -20.33
N GLN A 41 -10.67 -29.55 -20.37
CA GLN A 41 -10.69 -30.36 -19.13
C GLN A 41 -9.22 -30.69 -18.77
N PRO A 42 -8.84 -30.61 -17.49
CA PRO A 42 -7.48 -30.92 -17.08
C PRO A 42 -7.13 -32.39 -17.43
N ALA A 43 -5.89 -32.61 -17.85
CA ALA A 43 -5.38 -33.87 -18.43
C ALA A 43 -5.64 -35.13 -17.57
N TRP A 44 -5.77 -34.97 -16.22
CA TRP A 44 -6.06 -36.06 -15.31
C TRP A 44 -7.51 -36.58 -15.46
N LEU A 45 -8.46 -35.75 -15.90
CA LEU A 45 -9.85 -36.15 -16.17
C LEU A 45 -9.96 -36.98 -17.48
N ALA A 46 -9.04 -36.75 -18.44
CA ALA A 46 -8.98 -37.56 -19.66
C ALA A 46 -8.42 -38.95 -19.39
N ALA A 47 -7.45 -39.07 -18.47
CA ALA A 47 -6.89 -40.38 -18.06
C ALA A 47 -7.88 -41.30 -17.37
N LEU A 48 -8.90 -40.76 -16.71
CA LEU A 48 -9.96 -41.56 -16.06
C LEU A 48 -10.99 -42.13 -17.03
N ARG A 49 -11.07 -41.62 -18.30
CA ARG A 49 -12.05 -42.07 -19.31
C ARG A 49 -11.52 -43.06 -20.35
N SER A 50 -10.20 -43.31 -20.38
CA SER A 50 -9.56 -44.11 -21.43
C SER A 50 -9.36 -45.59 -21.07
N HIS A 51 -9.90 -46.08 -19.98
CA HIS A 51 -9.88 -47.53 -19.67
C HIS A 51 -11.19 -48.15 -20.09
N PRO A 52 -11.23 -49.03 -21.14
CA PRO A 52 -12.40 -49.81 -21.41
C PRO A 52 -12.60 -50.83 -20.29
N MET A 53 -13.70 -50.71 -19.56
CA MET A 53 -14.12 -51.78 -18.65
C MET A 53 -14.46 -53.04 -19.45
N SER A 54 -13.49 -53.95 -19.54
CA SER A 54 -13.81 -55.33 -19.91
C SER A 54 -14.51 -55.99 -18.74
N THR A 55 -15.81 -56.20 -18.89
CA THR A 55 -16.64 -56.98 -17.98
C THR A 55 -16.28 -58.45 -18.09
N THR A 56 -15.29 -58.90 -17.34
CA THR A 56 -15.16 -60.30 -16.97
C THR A 56 -15.33 -60.39 -15.46
N ALA A 57 -16.55 -60.72 -15.07
CA ALA A 57 -16.88 -61.07 -13.69
C ALA A 57 -16.10 -62.31 -13.30
N ARG A 58 -15.00 -62.17 -12.59
CA ARG A 58 -14.39 -63.23 -11.77
C ARG A 58 -14.63 -62.88 -10.31
N SER A 59 -15.46 -63.70 -9.68
CA SER A 59 -15.63 -63.71 -8.24
C SER A 59 -14.30 -63.95 -7.55
N LEU A 60 -13.74 -62.95 -6.91
CA LEU A 60 -12.65 -63.07 -5.98
C LEU A 60 -13.11 -62.51 -4.64
N GLY A 61 -13.71 -63.41 -3.85
CA GLY A 61 -13.84 -63.19 -2.42
C GLY A 61 -12.46 -63.21 -1.75
N ARG A 62 -11.92 -62.02 -1.47
CA ARG A 62 -10.94 -61.79 -0.42
C ARG A 62 -11.15 -60.38 0.07
N PRO A 63 -11.36 -60.14 1.37
CA PRO A 63 -11.34 -58.81 1.91
C PRO A 63 -9.93 -58.23 1.77
N LEU A 64 -9.79 -57.14 1.06
CA LEU A 64 -8.54 -56.37 0.96
C LEU A 64 -8.25 -55.74 2.31
N SER A 65 -7.62 -56.50 3.20
CA SER A 65 -7.04 -55.99 4.47
C SER A 65 -5.59 -55.55 4.26
N SER A 66 -5.34 -54.72 3.26
CA SER A 66 -4.02 -54.13 3.20
C SER A 66 -4.05 -52.75 3.90
N PRO A 67 -3.14 -52.48 4.86
CA PRO A 67 -3.08 -51.19 5.56
C PRO A 67 -2.87 -50.02 4.60
N ALA A 68 -2.44 -50.29 3.37
CA ALA A 68 -2.22 -49.28 2.34
C ALA A 68 -3.53 -48.57 1.90
N TRP A 69 -4.66 -49.32 1.81
CA TRP A 69 -5.95 -48.70 1.45
C TRP A 69 -6.52 -47.82 2.57
N ALA A 70 -6.34 -48.24 3.82
CA ALA A 70 -6.72 -47.46 4.96
C ALA A 70 -5.91 -46.13 5.02
N LEU A 71 -4.63 -46.18 4.72
CA LEU A 71 -3.78 -44.98 4.63
C LEU A 71 -4.18 -44.04 3.49
N LEU A 72 -4.56 -44.56 2.32
CA LEU A 72 -5.05 -43.77 1.19
C LEU A 72 -6.37 -43.10 1.51
N ILE A 73 -7.30 -43.80 2.17
CA ILE A 73 -8.59 -43.24 2.60
C ILE A 73 -8.35 -42.15 3.66
N ILE A 74 -7.49 -42.39 4.63
CA ILE A 74 -7.13 -41.38 5.65
C ILE A 74 -6.49 -40.17 4.99
N LEU A 75 -5.57 -40.35 4.06
CA LEU A 75 -4.94 -39.24 3.32
C LEU A 75 -5.96 -38.46 2.51
N ALA A 76 -6.87 -39.14 1.81
CA ALA A 76 -7.93 -38.47 1.04
C ALA A 76 -8.90 -37.69 1.95
N LEU A 77 -9.24 -38.24 3.13
CA LEU A 77 -10.05 -37.54 4.13
C LEU A 77 -9.32 -36.32 4.71
N LEU A 78 -8.02 -36.43 5.01
CA LEU A 78 -7.22 -35.31 5.48
C LEU A 78 -7.14 -34.19 4.43
N VAL A 79 -6.93 -34.54 3.16
CA VAL A 79 -6.95 -33.58 2.04
C VAL A 79 -8.33 -32.92 1.90
N ALA A 80 -9.40 -33.71 2.02
CA ALA A 80 -10.78 -33.17 1.97
C ALA A 80 -11.07 -32.22 3.16
N ILE A 81 -10.67 -32.62 4.38
CA ILE A 81 -10.84 -31.78 5.58
C ILE A 81 -10.03 -30.48 5.47
N THR A 82 -8.78 -30.55 4.99
CA THR A 82 -7.96 -29.36 4.76
C THR A 82 -8.55 -28.47 3.66
N ALA A 83 -9.03 -29.04 2.57
CA ALA A 83 -9.67 -28.27 1.49
C ALA A 83 -10.95 -27.57 1.98
N VAL A 84 -11.81 -28.27 2.74
CA VAL A 84 -13.01 -27.67 3.35
C VAL A 84 -12.61 -26.62 4.39
N GLY A 85 -11.60 -26.89 5.22
CA GLY A 85 -11.12 -25.95 6.20
C GLY A 85 -10.58 -24.64 5.58
N LEU A 86 -9.91 -24.74 4.42
CA LEU A 86 -9.43 -23.58 3.65
C LEU A 86 -10.60 -22.80 3.01
N THR A 87 -11.57 -23.50 2.41
CA THR A 87 -12.72 -22.85 1.77
C THR A 87 -13.71 -22.23 2.76
N THR A 88 -13.80 -22.75 3.96
CA THR A 88 -14.65 -22.19 5.04
C THR A 88 -13.91 -21.18 5.92
N GLY A 89 -12.61 -20.96 5.69
CA GLY A 89 -11.78 -20.07 6.52
C GLY A 89 -11.46 -20.63 7.92
N ALA A 90 -11.83 -21.90 8.20
CA ALA A 90 -11.50 -22.56 9.46
C ALA A 90 -9.99 -22.89 9.59
N ILE A 91 -9.30 -23.05 8.44
CA ILE A 91 -7.85 -23.17 8.36
C ILE A 91 -7.37 -21.95 7.57
N ARG A 92 -6.66 -21.05 8.24
CA ARG A 92 -5.95 -19.94 7.60
C ARG A 92 -4.50 -20.37 7.40
N LEU A 93 -4.08 -20.39 6.15
CA LEU A 93 -2.64 -20.47 5.88
C LEU A 93 -1.98 -19.20 6.50
N PRO A 94 -0.79 -19.34 7.09
CA PRO A 94 -0.05 -18.16 7.49
C PRO A 94 0.11 -17.25 6.26
N ALA A 95 -0.22 -15.97 6.40
CA ALA A 95 0.03 -14.99 5.36
C ALA A 95 1.52 -15.04 5.00
N ALA A 96 1.84 -14.87 3.72
CA ALA A 96 3.24 -14.70 3.33
C ALA A 96 3.84 -13.55 4.15
N PRO A 97 5.08 -13.68 4.62
CA PRO A 97 5.71 -12.60 5.37
C PRO A 97 5.71 -11.32 4.53
N ILE A 98 5.24 -10.25 5.13
CA ILE A 98 5.31 -8.92 4.51
C ILE A 98 6.79 -8.57 4.40
N VAL A 99 7.23 -8.16 3.21
CA VAL A 99 8.60 -7.70 2.98
C VAL A 99 8.59 -6.20 2.84
N ASN A 100 9.44 -5.56 3.61
CA ASN A 100 9.65 -4.13 3.53
C ASN A 100 10.25 -3.78 2.17
N GLY A 101 9.55 -2.95 1.42
CA GLY A 101 9.95 -2.42 0.14
C GLY A 101 10.73 -1.11 0.27
N PRO A 102 10.74 -0.31 -0.80
CA PRO A 102 11.47 0.95 -0.81
C PRO A 102 10.87 1.97 0.17
N ILE A 103 11.74 2.82 0.70
CA ILE A 103 11.37 4.05 1.41
C ILE A 103 11.33 5.16 0.36
N LEU A 104 10.18 5.80 0.20
CA LEU A 104 10.04 7.03 -0.57
C LEU A 104 10.32 8.23 0.33
N PHE A 105 10.88 9.27 -0.26
CA PHE A 105 11.06 10.55 0.42
C PHE A 105 11.14 11.69 -0.57
N GLY A 106 10.74 12.89 -0.13
CA GLY A 106 10.93 14.12 -0.86
C GLY A 106 12.32 14.69 -0.58
N ARG A 107 13.01 15.18 -1.61
CA ARG A 107 14.24 15.96 -1.49
C ARG A 107 14.08 17.28 -2.21
N PHE A 108 14.38 18.38 -1.54
CA PHE A 108 14.36 19.69 -2.16
C PHE A 108 15.46 19.81 -3.22
N VAL A 109 15.10 20.22 -4.42
CA VAL A 109 16.01 20.41 -5.55
C VAL A 109 16.16 21.90 -5.83
N PRO A 110 17.27 22.54 -5.42
CA PRO A 110 17.44 24.00 -5.53
C PRO A 110 17.31 24.53 -6.96
N ALA A 111 17.71 23.74 -7.97
CA ALA A 111 17.62 24.13 -9.38
C ALA A 111 16.17 24.22 -9.90
N ALA A 112 15.24 23.50 -9.27
CA ALA A 112 13.81 23.53 -9.58
C ALA A 112 13.03 24.43 -8.61
N ASP A 113 13.66 24.86 -7.51
CA ASP A 113 13.03 25.53 -6.36
C ASP A 113 11.82 24.74 -5.82
N ASP A 114 11.94 23.40 -5.83
CA ASP A 114 10.85 22.50 -5.50
C ASP A 114 11.35 21.12 -5.09
N THR A 115 10.42 20.22 -4.71
CA THR A 115 10.69 18.87 -4.24
C THR A 115 10.60 17.85 -5.36
N ALA A 116 11.55 16.93 -5.41
CA ALA A 116 11.53 15.70 -6.19
C ALA A 116 11.38 14.47 -5.28
N VAL A 117 10.82 13.39 -5.80
CA VAL A 117 10.66 12.12 -5.08
C VAL A 117 11.79 11.17 -5.39
N PHE A 118 12.40 10.66 -4.34
CA PHE A 118 13.43 9.62 -4.38
C PHE A 118 12.93 8.36 -3.71
N ALA A 119 13.54 7.24 -4.07
CA ALA A 119 13.35 5.95 -3.42
C ALA A 119 14.71 5.39 -3.01
N VAL A 120 14.75 4.70 -1.87
CA VAL A 120 15.95 4.01 -1.39
C VAL A 120 15.53 2.70 -0.72
N ARG A 121 16.37 1.65 -0.79
CA ARG A 121 16.11 0.43 -0.05
C ARG A 121 16.31 0.63 1.46
N PRO A 122 15.66 -0.19 2.31
CA PRO A 122 15.81 -0.08 3.77
C PRO A 122 17.24 -0.27 4.30
N ASP A 123 18.14 -0.83 3.49
CA ASP A 123 19.57 -0.96 3.80
C ASP A 123 20.42 0.25 3.34
N GLY A 124 19.76 1.29 2.81
CA GLY A 124 20.42 2.49 2.29
C GLY A 124 20.98 2.34 0.86
N SER A 125 20.83 1.19 0.23
CA SER A 125 21.32 0.98 -1.14
C SER A 125 20.29 1.36 -2.20
N GLY A 126 20.77 1.61 -3.43
CA GLY A 126 19.90 1.76 -4.60
C GLY A 126 19.06 3.03 -4.58
N GLU A 127 19.55 4.12 -3.97
CA GLU A 127 18.89 5.41 -4.07
C GLU A 127 18.74 5.84 -5.54
N GLN A 128 17.54 6.28 -5.88
CA GLN A 128 17.21 6.72 -7.24
C GLN A 128 16.15 7.81 -7.24
N LEU A 129 16.24 8.72 -8.20
CA LEU A 129 15.17 9.66 -8.52
C LEU A 129 14.01 8.90 -9.15
N VAL A 130 12.81 9.04 -8.59
CA VAL A 130 11.58 8.40 -9.08
C VAL A 130 10.74 9.42 -9.86
N ILE A 131 10.47 10.57 -9.27
CA ILE A 131 9.66 11.61 -9.90
C ILE A 131 10.39 12.95 -9.78
N PRO A 132 10.68 13.63 -10.92
CA PRO A 132 11.28 14.97 -10.89
C PRO A 132 10.31 16.01 -10.31
N ALA A 133 10.85 17.04 -9.70
CA ALA A 133 10.08 18.19 -9.22
C ALA A 133 9.20 18.83 -10.32
N PRO A 134 8.04 19.43 -10.02
CA PRO A 134 7.49 19.69 -8.68
C PRO A 134 6.60 18.54 -8.19
N ILE A 135 6.76 18.12 -6.94
CA ILE A 135 5.93 17.08 -6.33
C ILE A 135 5.75 17.34 -4.84
N GLU A 136 4.51 17.21 -4.36
CA GLU A 136 4.14 17.29 -2.96
C GLU A 136 3.52 15.98 -2.47
N CYS A 137 3.73 15.65 -1.18
CA CYS A 137 3.06 14.58 -0.43
C CYS A 137 3.08 13.21 -1.14
N PRO A 138 4.23 12.65 -1.54
CA PRO A 138 4.27 11.37 -2.22
C PRO A 138 3.88 10.23 -1.26
N GLN A 139 2.97 9.35 -1.71
CA GLN A 139 2.57 8.14 -0.96
C GLN A 139 2.45 6.93 -1.87
N LEU A 140 3.05 5.81 -1.46
CA LEU A 140 2.95 4.54 -2.18
C LEU A 140 1.56 3.93 -2.07
N SER A 141 1.08 3.38 -3.18
CA SER A 141 -0.11 2.54 -3.17
C SER A 141 0.14 1.24 -2.39
N PRO A 142 -0.90 0.61 -1.83
CA PRO A 142 -0.76 -0.62 -1.04
C PRO A 142 -0.12 -1.79 -1.79
N ASP A 143 -0.18 -1.80 -3.12
CA ASP A 143 0.47 -2.79 -3.98
C ASP A 143 1.90 -2.40 -4.41
N GLY A 144 2.38 -1.21 -4.02
CA GLY A 144 3.69 -0.67 -4.37
C GLY A 144 3.85 -0.28 -5.85
N GLY A 145 2.76 -0.29 -6.64
CA GLY A 145 2.83 -0.04 -8.09
C GLY A 145 2.66 1.42 -8.49
N ARG A 146 2.04 2.23 -7.63
CA ARG A 146 1.74 3.64 -7.92
C ARG A 146 2.11 4.55 -6.75
N ILE A 147 2.22 5.83 -7.03
CA ILE A 147 2.47 6.89 -6.05
C ILE A 147 1.34 7.91 -6.20
N ALA A 148 0.68 8.25 -5.09
CA ALA A 148 -0.17 9.43 -5.01
C ALA A 148 0.72 10.67 -4.85
N VAL A 149 0.37 11.75 -5.56
CA VAL A 149 1.16 12.99 -5.57
C VAL A 149 0.20 14.17 -5.61
N ALA A 150 0.21 15.01 -4.61
CA ALA A 150 -0.81 16.04 -4.46
C ALA A 150 -2.20 15.42 -4.72
N PHE A 151 -2.95 15.89 -5.74
CA PHE A 151 -4.18 15.25 -6.17
C PHE A 151 -4.01 14.62 -7.57
N GLY A 152 -3.40 13.44 -7.58
CA GLY A 152 -3.14 12.65 -8.77
C GLY A 152 -2.41 11.37 -8.45
N VAL A 153 -2.15 10.56 -9.46
CA VAL A 153 -1.41 9.31 -9.35
C VAL A 153 -0.40 9.17 -10.48
N VAL A 154 0.69 8.48 -10.19
CA VAL A 154 1.74 8.17 -11.16
C VAL A 154 2.27 6.77 -10.88
N ASN A 155 2.72 6.03 -11.89
CA ASN A 155 3.39 4.76 -11.68
C ASN A 155 4.72 4.96 -10.94
N VAL A 156 5.14 3.95 -10.18
CA VAL A 156 6.39 3.99 -9.39
C VAL A 156 7.65 4.15 -10.26
N ASP A 157 7.56 3.93 -11.58
CA ASP A 157 8.62 4.20 -12.56
C ASP A 157 8.53 5.61 -13.19
N GLY A 158 7.61 6.46 -12.70
CA GLY A 158 7.39 7.81 -13.18
C GLY A 158 6.54 7.93 -14.44
N THR A 159 6.03 6.81 -14.97
CA THR A 159 5.15 6.80 -16.15
C THR A 159 3.67 6.99 -15.78
N ASP A 160 2.82 7.18 -16.78
CA ASP A 160 1.36 7.27 -16.65
C ASP A 160 0.88 8.24 -15.57
N ARG A 161 1.48 9.42 -15.53
CA ARG A 161 1.07 10.48 -14.59
C ARG A 161 -0.33 10.98 -14.94
N LEU A 162 -1.28 10.75 -14.04
CA LEU A 162 -2.65 11.19 -14.12
C LEU A 162 -2.94 12.21 -13.02
N MET A 163 -3.13 13.47 -13.40
CA MET A 163 -3.59 14.51 -12.48
C MET A 163 -5.09 14.65 -12.55
N PHE A 164 -5.74 14.70 -11.39
CA PHE A 164 -7.19 14.87 -11.28
C PHE A 164 -7.57 16.35 -11.23
N PRO A 165 -8.86 16.71 -11.45
CA PRO A 165 -9.32 18.07 -11.22
C PRO A 165 -9.07 18.49 -9.78
N ASP A 166 -8.29 19.55 -9.58
CA ASP A 166 -7.82 20.03 -8.28
C ASP A 166 -8.86 20.85 -7.48
N THR A 167 -10.09 20.94 -7.98
CA THR A 167 -11.15 21.69 -7.30
C THR A 167 -12.46 20.91 -7.25
N PHE A 168 -13.09 20.90 -6.08
CA PHE A 168 -14.42 20.32 -5.90
C PHE A 168 -15.27 21.16 -4.93
N GLN A 169 -16.44 21.64 -5.40
CA GLN A 169 -17.39 22.44 -4.61
C GLN A 169 -16.76 23.64 -3.88
N GLY A 170 -15.75 24.26 -4.50
CA GLY A 170 -15.05 25.41 -3.95
C GLY A 170 -13.84 25.08 -3.07
N ALA A 171 -13.60 23.82 -2.75
CA ALA A 171 -12.34 23.39 -2.11
C ALA A 171 -11.27 23.14 -3.18
N THR A 172 -10.03 23.51 -2.89
CA THR A 172 -8.84 23.01 -3.59
C THR A 172 -8.47 21.68 -2.98
N LEU A 173 -8.22 20.67 -3.83
CA LEU A 173 -7.84 19.32 -3.42
C LEU A 173 -6.30 19.19 -3.47
N GLY A 174 -5.72 18.72 -2.38
CA GLY A 174 -4.26 18.67 -2.17
C GLY A 174 -3.75 17.27 -1.87
N CYS A 175 -2.94 17.15 -0.84
CA CYS A 175 -2.31 15.89 -0.41
C CYS A 175 -3.31 14.76 -0.21
N SER A 176 -2.95 13.57 -0.67
CA SER A 176 -3.83 12.41 -0.62
C SER A 176 -3.15 11.15 -0.09
N THR A 177 -3.93 10.24 0.49
CA THR A 177 -3.49 8.94 1.01
C THR A 177 -4.39 7.82 0.51
N TRP A 178 -3.79 6.64 0.31
CA TRP A 178 -4.47 5.48 -0.28
C TRP A 178 -5.32 4.70 0.70
N SER A 179 -6.51 4.26 0.26
CA SER A 179 -7.22 3.18 0.96
C SER A 179 -6.46 1.85 0.83
N PRO A 180 -6.57 0.93 1.82
CA PRO A 180 -5.80 -0.34 1.82
C PRO A 180 -6.07 -1.25 0.61
N ASP A 181 -7.21 -1.10 -0.05
CA ASP A 181 -7.56 -1.82 -1.27
C ASP A 181 -7.08 -1.12 -2.56
N GLY A 182 -6.44 0.05 -2.45
CA GLY A 182 -5.91 0.83 -3.55
C GLY A 182 -6.96 1.45 -4.48
N ARG A 183 -8.24 1.49 -4.05
CA ARG A 183 -9.34 1.96 -4.89
C ARG A 183 -9.74 3.41 -4.64
N ARG A 184 -9.48 3.93 -3.44
CA ARG A 184 -9.86 5.28 -3.04
C ARG A 184 -8.65 6.05 -2.52
N LEU A 185 -8.78 7.37 -2.60
CA LEU A 185 -7.89 8.33 -1.95
C LEU A 185 -8.70 9.10 -0.89
N ALA A 186 -8.08 9.35 0.26
CA ALA A 186 -8.54 10.40 1.17
C ALA A 186 -7.69 11.63 0.90
N VAL A 187 -8.33 12.75 0.62
CA VAL A 187 -7.71 13.94 0.04
C VAL A 187 -7.98 15.14 0.93
N GLU A 188 -6.97 15.95 1.21
CA GLU A 188 -7.15 17.25 1.83
C GLU A 188 -7.96 18.16 0.90
N GLY A 189 -8.98 18.80 1.45
CA GLY A 189 -9.70 19.88 0.76
C GLY A 189 -9.65 21.15 1.57
N PHE A 190 -9.21 22.24 0.96
CA PHE A 190 -9.04 23.51 1.64
C PHE A 190 -9.43 24.72 0.78
N ASN A 191 -9.84 25.79 1.44
CA ASN A 191 -10.05 27.11 0.84
C ASN A 191 -9.88 28.18 1.92
N ASP A 192 -8.88 29.03 1.76
CA ASP A 192 -8.59 30.08 2.73
C ASP A 192 -9.64 31.19 2.79
N ALA A 193 -10.36 31.40 1.67
CA ALA A 193 -11.41 32.40 1.58
C ALA A 193 -12.76 31.89 2.13
N ASP A 194 -13.02 30.58 2.01
CA ASP A 194 -14.23 29.95 2.53
C ASP A 194 -13.88 28.62 3.23
N ARG A 195 -13.49 28.70 4.47
CA ARG A 195 -13.11 27.55 5.28
C ARG A 195 -14.27 26.58 5.59
N THR A 196 -15.50 26.95 5.25
CA THR A 196 -16.65 26.04 5.43
C THR A 196 -16.58 24.81 4.54
N VAL A 197 -15.76 24.86 3.46
CA VAL A 197 -15.51 23.71 2.57
C VAL A 197 -14.31 22.87 3.00
N ASN A 198 -13.52 23.30 4.01
CA ASN A 198 -12.35 22.57 4.46
C ASN A 198 -12.73 21.23 5.10
N GLY A 199 -11.94 20.21 4.84
CA GLY A 199 -12.14 18.87 5.36
C GLY A 199 -11.41 17.82 4.52
N ILE A 200 -11.64 16.56 4.85
CA ILE A 200 -11.17 15.42 4.06
C ILE A 200 -12.26 15.04 3.06
N TYR A 201 -11.85 14.77 1.85
CA TYR A 201 -12.68 14.25 0.77
C TYR A 201 -12.22 12.84 0.39
N LEU A 202 -13.14 11.99 -0.01
CA LEU A 202 -12.85 10.68 -0.60
C LEU A 202 -13.05 10.77 -2.10
N ALA A 203 -12.14 10.20 -2.87
CA ALA A 203 -12.22 10.15 -4.33
C ALA A 203 -11.80 8.76 -4.83
N ASP A 204 -12.26 8.38 -6.03
CA ASP A 204 -11.77 7.17 -6.69
C ASP A 204 -10.32 7.37 -7.15
N ALA A 205 -9.47 6.38 -6.89
CA ALA A 205 -8.05 6.45 -7.22
C ALA A 205 -7.75 6.14 -8.69
N GLU A 206 -8.75 5.74 -9.47
CA GLU A 206 -8.60 5.43 -10.89
C GLU A 206 -8.69 6.69 -11.76
N ASP A 207 -9.60 7.60 -11.43
CA ASP A 207 -9.90 8.77 -12.25
C ASP A 207 -10.16 10.07 -11.45
N GLY A 208 -10.03 10.03 -10.11
CA GLY A 208 -10.33 11.15 -9.22
C GLY A 208 -11.83 11.47 -9.14
N GLY A 209 -12.69 10.58 -9.64
CA GLY A 209 -14.14 10.74 -9.62
C GLY A 209 -14.79 10.41 -8.27
N ASN A 210 -16.13 10.43 -8.24
CA ASN A 210 -16.96 10.10 -7.08
C ASN A 210 -16.55 10.84 -5.79
N VAL A 211 -16.17 12.11 -5.93
CA VAL A 211 -15.68 12.91 -4.80
C VAL A 211 -16.81 13.14 -3.78
N VAL A 212 -16.56 12.71 -2.55
CA VAL A 212 -17.49 12.85 -1.42
C VAL A 212 -16.76 13.42 -0.22
N ARG A 213 -17.33 14.42 0.43
CA ARG A 213 -16.75 15.00 1.64
C ARG A 213 -16.94 14.06 2.83
N LEU A 214 -15.84 13.68 3.49
CA LEU A 214 -15.83 12.82 4.67
C LEU A 214 -15.95 13.62 5.97
N THR A 215 -15.14 14.70 6.13
CA THR A 215 -15.11 15.48 7.36
C THR A 215 -15.50 16.92 7.14
N THR A 216 -15.90 17.58 8.21
CA THR A 216 -16.15 19.02 8.23
C THR A 216 -15.39 19.63 9.39
N ASN A 217 -14.52 20.61 9.11
CA ASN A 217 -13.74 21.31 10.12
C ASN A 217 -14.35 22.66 10.54
N GLY A 218 -15.27 23.19 9.75
CA GLY A 218 -15.80 24.53 10.00
C GLY A 218 -14.75 25.61 9.69
N GLN A 219 -14.52 26.51 10.66
CA GLN A 219 -13.60 27.65 10.46
C GLN A 219 -12.26 27.55 11.20
N ASP A 220 -11.99 26.41 11.84
CA ASP A 220 -10.91 26.27 12.82
C ASP A 220 -9.54 25.87 12.20
N GLY A 221 -9.46 25.60 10.89
CA GLY A 221 -8.22 25.20 10.21
C GLY A 221 -8.50 24.18 9.10
N ASN A 222 -7.52 23.31 8.84
CA ASN A 222 -7.60 22.25 7.83
C ASN A 222 -7.60 20.88 8.49
N ASP A 223 -8.25 19.90 7.86
CA ASP A 223 -8.09 18.48 8.16
C ASP A 223 -7.09 17.89 7.15
N VAL A 224 -5.91 17.52 7.65
CA VAL A 224 -4.82 16.95 6.84
C VAL A 224 -4.87 15.44 6.95
N PRO A 225 -5.13 14.69 5.85
CA PRO A 225 -5.21 13.24 5.90
C PRO A 225 -3.85 12.64 6.27
N GLY A 226 -3.87 11.68 7.19
CA GLY A 226 -2.78 10.76 7.47
C GLY A 226 -3.07 9.43 6.79
N ASP A 227 -3.02 8.32 7.54
CA ASP A 227 -3.25 7.01 6.98
C ASP A 227 -4.68 6.49 7.16
N TRP A 228 -5.08 5.58 6.28
CA TRP A 228 -6.25 4.74 6.47
C TRP A 228 -5.95 3.62 7.47
N SER A 229 -6.97 3.19 8.22
CA SER A 229 -6.87 1.95 8.97
C SER A 229 -6.71 0.75 8.02
N PRO A 230 -5.97 -0.30 8.41
CA PRO A 230 -5.76 -1.47 7.54
C PRO A 230 -7.02 -2.21 7.13
N ASP A 231 -8.13 -2.05 7.86
CA ASP A 231 -9.44 -2.60 7.52
C ASP A 231 -10.26 -1.70 6.56
N GLY A 232 -9.74 -0.51 6.22
CA GLY A 232 -10.36 0.44 5.30
C GLY A 232 -11.58 1.16 5.84
N ARG A 233 -11.86 1.07 7.15
CA ARG A 233 -13.06 1.65 7.77
C ARG A 233 -12.85 3.03 8.34
N HIS A 234 -11.63 3.42 8.60
CA HIS A 234 -11.30 4.69 9.24
C HIS A 234 -10.17 5.40 8.50
N VAL A 235 -10.16 6.72 8.63
CA VAL A 235 -9.03 7.58 8.23
C VAL A 235 -8.55 8.32 9.49
N ALA A 236 -7.27 8.17 9.81
CA ALA A 236 -6.60 9.02 10.78
C ALA A 236 -6.19 10.32 10.12
N PHE A 237 -6.32 11.43 10.82
CA PHE A 237 -5.97 12.73 10.29
C PHE A 237 -5.55 13.69 11.40
N VAL A 238 -4.86 14.74 11.02
CA VAL A 238 -4.56 15.85 11.91
C VAL A 238 -5.49 17.01 11.60
N ARG A 239 -6.28 17.43 12.59
CA ARG A 239 -7.03 18.66 12.53
C ARG A 239 -6.10 19.80 12.92
N ALA A 240 -5.62 20.51 11.91
CA ALA A 240 -4.70 21.61 12.07
C ALA A 240 -5.36 22.81 12.76
N LEU A 241 -4.59 23.52 13.57
CA LEU A 241 -5.00 24.78 14.15
C LEU A 241 -4.82 25.90 13.08
N ALA A 242 -5.80 26.79 13.00
CA ALA A 242 -5.83 27.84 11.99
C ALA A 242 -4.50 28.64 11.94
N GLY A 243 -3.84 28.63 10.78
CA GLY A 243 -2.59 29.33 10.54
C GLY A 243 -1.36 28.73 11.23
N GLN A 244 -1.42 27.46 11.64
CA GLN A 244 -0.33 26.75 12.29
C GLN A 244 -0.08 25.40 11.62
N GLU A 245 1.17 24.94 11.63
CA GLU A 245 1.58 23.62 11.16
C GLU A 245 1.54 22.56 12.28
N ILE A 246 0.58 22.68 13.17
CA ILE A 246 0.34 21.78 14.29
C ILE A 246 -1.15 21.59 14.48
N GLY A 247 -1.54 20.45 15.06
CA GLY A 247 -2.94 20.13 15.28
C GLY A 247 -3.13 19.02 16.28
N THR A 248 -4.29 18.41 16.26
CA THR A 248 -4.65 17.27 17.12
C THR A 248 -5.05 16.07 16.27
N ILE A 249 -4.80 14.86 16.78
CA ILE A 249 -5.11 13.61 16.07
C ILE A 249 -6.60 13.30 16.19
N TRP A 250 -7.22 12.99 15.06
CA TRP A 250 -8.60 12.56 14.92
C TRP A 250 -8.69 11.28 14.11
N VAL A 251 -9.79 10.55 14.30
CA VAL A 251 -10.14 9.39 13.48
C VAL A 251 -11.57 9.56 13.00
N ALA A 252 -11.79 9.44 11.68
CA ALA A 252 -13.10 9.48 11.05
C ALA A 252 -13.51 8.08 10.57
N ASP A 253 -14.77 7.71 10.78
CA ASP A 253 -15.41 6.54 10.19
C ASP A 253 -15.79 6.86 8.74
N VAL A 254 -15.36 6.02 7.82
CA VAL A 254 -15.48 6.25 6.37
C VAL A 254 -16.91 6.18 5.85
N ASP A 255 -17.74 5.35 6.49
CA ASP A 255 -19.12 5.14 6.04
C ASP A 255 -20.07 6.22 6.57
N THR A 256 -19.80 6.73 7.78
CA THR A 256 -20.72 7.68 8.46
C THR A 256 -20.19 9.11 8.50
N GLY A 257 -18.88 9.32 8.29
CA GLY A 257 -18.22 10.62 8.49
C GLY A 257 -18.10 11.04 9.95
N ALA A 258 -18.52 10.18 10.91
CA ALA A 258 -18.39 10.48 12.34
C ALA A 258 -16.91 10.50 12.71
N ALA A 259 -16.45 11.60 13.31
CA ALA A 259 -15.07 11.76 13.73
C ALA A 259 -14.94 12.03 15.21
N HIS A 260 -13.89 11.49 15.83
CA HIS A 260 -13.57 11.74 17.25
C HIS A 260 -12.10 12.11 17.41
N GLN A 261 -11.83 12.95 18.38
CA GLN A 261 -10.47 13.30 18.77
C GLN A 261 -9.84 12.14 19.56
N VAL A 262 -8.64 11.71 19.12
CA VAL A 262 -7.91 10.60 19.76
C VAL A 262 -7.26 11.08 21.06
N ILE A 263 -6.50 12.17 21.01
CA ILE A 263 -5.83 12.78 22.16
C ILE A 263 -5.85 14.31 22.05
N PRO A 264 -5.83 15.03 23.18
CA PRO A 264 -5.74 16.49 23.17
C PRO A 264 -4.32 17.03 22.93
N ASN A 265 -3.32 16.15 22.81
CA ASN A 265 -1.94 16.55 22.60
C ASN A 265 -1.76 17.15 21.21
N VAL A 266 -1.01 18.24 21.14
CA VAL A 266 -0.67 18.89 19.87
C VAL A 266 0.48 18.14 19.21
N VAL A 267 0.33 17.86 17.92
CA VAL A 267 1.26 17.12 17.08
C VAL A 267 1.57 17.90 15.80
N GLY A 268 2.60 17.49 15.03
CA GLY A 268 2.80 17.93 13.66
C GLY A 268 1.70 17.46 12.72
N LEU A 269 1.72 17.91 11.48
CA LEU A 269 0.63 17.70 10.51
C LEU A 269 0.55 16.28 9.92
N TRP A 270 1.28 15.31 10.45
CA TRP A 270 1.29 13.94 9.94
C TRP A 270 0.96 12.92 11.01
N VAL A 271 0.13 11.94 10.67
CA VAL A 271 -0.19 10.78 11.50
C VAL A 271 -0.19 9.51 10.65
N GLY A 272 0.61 8.51 11.07
CA GLY A 272 0.67 7.19 10.46
C GLY A 272 -0.14 6.17 11.23
N TRP A 273 -0.63 5.12 10.54
CA TRP A 273 -1.35 3.99 11.14
C TRP A 273 -0.51 2.72 11.02
N SER A 274 -0.39 1.95 12.12
CA SER A 274 0.32 0.66 12.08
C SER A 274 -0.42 -0.37 11.22
N THR A 275 0.32 -1.25 10.57
CA THR A 275 -0.22 -2.27 9.68
C THR A 275 -1.10 -3.32 10.37
N ASP A 276 -0.97 -3.48 11.70
CA ASP A 276 -1.85 -4.32 12.52
C ASP A 276 -3.10 -3.59 13.02
N GLY A 277 -3.26 -2.30 12.68
CA GLY A 277 -4.38 -1.47 13.08
C GLY A 277 -4.40 -1.04 14.54
N GLN A 278 -3.35 -1.35 15.30
CA GLN A 278 -3.35 -1.18 16.75
C GLN A 278 -2.84 0.18 17.22
N TRP A 279 -2.07 0.88 16.39
CA TRP A 279 -1.35 2.08 16.79
C TRP A 279 -1.45 3.19 15.76
N LEU A 280 -1.46 4.42 16.26
CA LEU A 280 -1.18 5.64 15.53
C LEU A 280 0.17 6.18 15.96
N VAL A 281 0.94 6.73 15.04
CA VAL A 281 2.22 7.42 15.30
C VAL A 281 2.17 8.83 14.75
N ALA A 282 2.69 9.79 15.50
CA ALA A 282 2.83 11.18 15.06
C ALA A 282 4.04 11.85 15.71
N SER A 283 4.55 12.89 15.07
CA SER A 283 5.55 13.76 15.70
C SER A 283 4.87 14.60 16.77
N ARG A 284 5.46 14.66 17.97
CA ARG A 284 5.08 15.67 18.95
C ARG A 284 5.39 17.04 18.40
N ALA A 285 4.52 18.02 18.62
CA ALA A 285 4.78 19.39 18.20
C ALA A 285 6.12 19.88 18.75
N LEU A 286 6.93 20.49 17.87
CA LEU A 286 8.23 21.03 18.25
C LEU A 286 8.04 22.20 19.21
N VAL A 287 8.62 22.09 20.39
CA VAL A 287 8.65 23.15 21.39
C VAL A 287 10.09 23.65 21.50
N PRO A 288 10.36 24.94 21.32
CA PRO A 288 11.72 25.47 21.43
C PRO A 288 12.41 25.04 22.73
N GLY A 289 13.60 24.45 22.61
CA GLY A 289 14.38 23.97 23.75
C GLY A 289 13.99 22.58 24.27
N GLN A 290 13.02 21.91 23.66
CA GLN A 290 12.71 20.51 23.94
C GLN A 290 13.20 19.60 22.81
N ALA A 291 13.67 18.40 23.17
CA ALA A 291 14.00 17.38 22.18
C ALA A 291 12.74 16.91 21.47
N SER A 292 12.85 16.65 20.17
CA SER A 292 11.80 16.04 19.37
C SER A 292 11.48 14.64 19.89
N SER A 293 10.23 14.23 19.80
CA SER A 293 9.78 12.90 20.15
C SER A 293 8.58 12.51 19.31
N PHE A 294 8.33 11.20 19.22
CA PHE A 294 7.14 10.66 18.57
C PHE A 294 6.13 10.20 19.64
N ILE A 295 4.88 10.34 19.30
CA ILE A 295 3.76 9.83 20.09
C ILE A 295 3.29 8.54 19.43
N LEU A 296 3.12 7.49 20.22
CA LEU A 296 2.47 6.25 19.86
C LEU A 296 1.22 6.11 20.72
N VAL A 297 0.05 5.94 20.11
CA VAL A 297 -1.23 5.91 20.82
C VAL A 297 -2.20 4.96 20.14
N ARG A 298 -3.09 4.33 20.91
CA ARG A 298 -4.20 3.55 20.35
C ARG A 298 -5.20 4.47 19.63
N PRO A 299 -5.89 3.99 18.56
CA PRO A 299 -6.91 4.81 17.88
C PRO A 299 -8.06 5.28 18.78
N ASP A 300 -8.31 4.60 19.90
CA ASP A 300 -9.29 4.98 20.91
C ASP A 300 -8.74 5.97 21.97
N GLY A 301 -7.50 6.44 21.80
CA GLY A 301 -6.84 7.37 22.70
C GLY A 301 -6.18 6.75 23.95
N THR A 302 -6.24 5.43 24.09
CA THR A 302 -5.60 4.73 25.21
C THR A 302 -4.11 4.43 24.92
N ASP A 303 -3.39 4.01 25.95
CA ASP A 303 -1.99 3.51 25.90
C ASP A 303 -1.02 4.49 25.21
N LEU A 304 -1.11 5.78 25.57
CA LEU A 304 -0.23 6.82 25.06
C LEU A 304 1.22 6.59 25.50
N ARG A 305 2.13 6.48 24.55
CA ARG A 305 3.58 6.30 24.75
C ARG A 305 4.35 7.39 24.03
N THR A 306 5.54 7.68 24.55
CA THR A 306 6.50 8.58 23.89
C THR A 306 7.72 7.77 23.46
N ILE A 307 8.12 7.92 22.19
CA ILE A 307 9.33 7.35 21.63
C ILE A 307 10.29 8.51 21.33
N SER A 308 11.52 8.44 21.82
CA SER A 308 12.52 9.47 21.61
C SER A 308 13.57 8.99 20.64
N PRO A 309 13.84 9.70 19.54
CA PRO A 309 15.05 9.53 18.75
C PRO A 309 16.31 9.74 19.59
N PRO A 310 17.52 9.43 19.09
CA PRO A 310 18.78 9.61 19.81
C PRO A 310 18.97 11.03 20.35
N ALA A 311 19.52 11.18 21.51
CA ALA A 311 19.63 12.45 22.19
C ALA A 311 20.51 13.53 21.48
N ASN A 312 21.29 13.13 20.48
CA ASN A 312 22.15 14.03 19.69
C ASN A 312 21.47 14.63 18.46
N HIS A 313 20.16 14.42 18.28
CA HIS A 313 19.43 15.05 17.17
C HIS A 313 19.06 16.50 17.49
N ASN A 314 19.00 17.33 16.45
CA ASN A 314 18.48 18.68 16.54
C ASN A 314 16.94 18.67 16.50
N TRP A 315 16.39 17.98 15.50
CA TRP A 315 14.96 17.72 15.36
C TRP A 315 14.71 16.43 14.58
N ALA A 316 13.54 15.82 14.79
CA ALA A 316 13.06 14.66 14.07
C ALA A 316 11.54 14.77 13.87
N THR A 317 11.03 14.37 12.69
CA THR A 317 9.61 14.48 12.35
C THR A 317 9.20 13.46 11.27
N GLY A 318 7.90 13.38 10.97
CA GLY A 318 7.34 12.57 9.90
C GLY A 318 7.50 11.06 10.09
N PRO A 319 7.22 10.47 11.28
CA PRO A 319 7.33 9.03 11.47
C PRO A 319 6.26 8.28 10.68
N THR A 320 6.65 7.22 9.97
CA THR A 320 5.77 6.25 9.34
C THR A 320 6.18 4.83 9.69
N PHE A 321 5.23 3.88 9.73
CA PHE A 321 5.52 2.48 10.02
C PHE A 321 6.12 1.76 8.82
N SER A 322 7.04 0.82 9.09
CA SER A 322 7.42 -0.18 8.10
C SER A 322 6.23 -1.11 7.81
N PRO A 323 6.11 -1.66 6.58
CA PRO A 323 5.05 -2.60 6.22
C PRO A 323 4.94 -3.81 7.14
N ASP A 324 6.04 -4.32 7.69
CA ASP A 324 6.06 -5.42 8.67
C ASP A 324 5.72 -4.98 10.11
N GLY A 325 5.53 -3.66 10.34
CA GLY A 325 5.15 -3.08 11.63
C GLY A 325 6.26 -3.08 12.68
N THR A 326 7.51 -3.43 12.33
CA THR A 326 8.59 -3.58 13.33
C THR A 326 9.42 -2.33 13.51
N ARG A 327 9.39 -1.41 12.55
CA ARG A 327 10.21 -0.19 12.53
C ARG A 327 9.39 1.05 12.20
N LEU A 328 9.99 2.21 12.44
CA LEU A 328 9.56 3.51 11.93
C LEU A 328 10.62 4.04 10.99
N ALA A 329 10.22 4.66 9.88
CA ALA A 329 11.05 5.56 9.10
C ALA A 329 10.68 7.01 9.44
N PHE A 330 11.65 7.91 9.42
CA PHE A 330 11.45 9.32 9.76
C PHE A 330 12.61 10.17 9.24
N ASN A 331 12.42 11.46 9.15
CA ASN A 331 13.48 12.39 8.86
C ASN A 331 14.05 13.01 10.14
N MET A 332 15.38 13.17 10.21
CA MET A 332 16.08 13.66 11.39
C MET A 332 17.32 14.46 11.01
N ALA A 333 17.48 15.60 11.66
CA ALA A 333 18.71 16.40 11.62
C ALA A 333 19.56 16.12 12.86
N VAL A 334 20.86 15.85 12.68
CA VAL A 334 21.77 15.44 13.76
C VAL A 334 22.75 16.53 14.11
N GLY A 335 23.05 16.68 15.40
CA GLY A 335 24.02 17.66 15.92
C GLY A 335 23.54 19.09 15.73
N THR A 336 24.32 19.92 15.04
CA THR A 336 23.99 21.31 14.70
C THR A 336 23.45 21.45 13.27
N ALA A 337 23.24 20.33 12.56
CA ALA A 337 22.68 20.37 11.23
C ALA A 337 21.24 20.88 11.24
N ASP A 338 20.90 21.67 10.26
CA ASP A 338 19.55 22.16 9.96
C ASP A 338 18.94 21.41 8.77
N LYS A 339 19.69 20.48 8.18
CA LYS A 339 19.29 19.56 7.11
C LYS A 339 19.03 18.18 7.67
N ALA A 340 17.97 17.54 7.19
CA ALA A 340 17.58 16.20 7.62
C ALA A 340 17.89 15.15 6.58
N ASP A 341 18.36 14.01 7.07
CA ASP A 341 18.42 12.75 6.35
C ASP A 341 17.30 11.80 6.81
N ILE A 342 17.10 10.71 6.07
CA ILE A 342 16.15 9.64 6.41
C ILE A 342 16.82 8.63 7.34
N TYR A 343 16.10 8.30 8.39
CA TYR A 343 16.51 7.31 9.39
C TYR A 343 15.42 6.27 9.58
N THR A 344 15.80 5.10 10.08
CA THR A 344 14.86 4.11 10.62
C THR A 344 15.23 3.75 12.05
N MET A 345 14.24 3.34 12.85
CA MET A 345 14.44 2.78 14.18
C MET A 345 13.38 1.72 14.49
N ARG A 346 13.61 0.87 15.48
CA ARG A 346 12.56 -0.01 16.00
C ARG A 346 11.47 0.81 16.67
N ILE A 347 10.26 0.25 16.74
CA ILE A 347 9.10 0.92 17.38
C ILE A 347 9.29 1.18 18.88
N ASP A 348 10.29 0.58 19.52
CA ASP A 348 10.69 0.86 20.91
C ASP A 348 11.74 1.99 21.02
N GLY A 349 12.14 2.60 19.90
CA GLY A 349 13.16 3.65 19.84
C GLY A 349 14.60 3.15 19.74
N SER A 350 14.84 1.84 19.74
CA SER A 350 16.16 1.25 19.62
C SER A 350 16.59 1.05 18.16
N ASP A 351 17.86 0.65 17.94
CA ASP A 351 18.42 0.25 16.65
C ASP A 351 18.19 1.32 15.55
N VAL A 352 18.63 2.55 15.83
CA VAL A 352 18.54 3.66 14.88
C VAL A 352 19.59 3.51 13.79
N VAL A 353 19.14 3.56 12.53
CA VAL A 353 19.98 3.40 11.35
C VAL A 353 19.77 4.60 10.43
N GLN A 354 20.85 5.25 10.01
CA GLN A 354 20.83 6.26 8.96
C GLN A 354 20.71 5.59 7.59
N ILE A 355 19.74 5.99 6.80
CA ILE A 355 19.43 5.41 5.49
C ILE A 355 20.03 6.26 4.36
N THR A 356 19.90 7.58 4.45
CA THR A 356 20.52 8.53 3.50
C THR A 356 21.60 9.35 4.20
N ASN A 357 22.50 9.91 3.42
CA ASN A 357 23.56 10.79 3.93
C ASN A 357 23.85 11.90 2.92
N THR A 358 23.04 12.94 2.95
CA THR A 358 23.07 14.05 2.00
C THR A 358 23.20 15.38 2.74
N PRO A 359 24.39 15.74 3.23
CA PRO A 359 24.60 16.82 4.20
C PRO A 359 24.19 18.21 3.69
N ASN A 360 24.01 18.40 2.38
CA ASN A 360 23.62 19.67 1.77
C ASN A 360 22.14 19.75 1.39
N ASP A 361 21.44 18.63 1.43
CA ASP A 361 20.05 18.53 1.00
C ASP A 361 19.12 18.37 2.21
N ASN A 362 17.85 18.69 2.04
CA ASN A 362 16.84 18.50 3.06
C ASN A 362 15.83 17.46 2.58
N GLU A 363 15.59 16.43 3.38
CA GLU A 363 14.72 15.30 3.06
C GLU A 363 13.53 15.27 4.01
N TYR A 364 12.34 15.00 3.46
CA TYR A 364 11.06 15.02 4.17
C TYR A 364 10.00 14.19 3.42
N PHE A 365 8.78 14.12 3.91
CA PHE A 365 7.68 13.33 3.34
C PHE A 365 8.03 11.85 3.19
N VAL A 366 8.38 11.21 4.31
CA VAL A 366 8.78 9.80 4.30
C VAL A 366 7.57 8.89 4.20
N ASP A 367 7.60 7.94 3.27
CA ASP A 367 6.65 6.84 3.20
C ASP A 367 7.39 5.51 3.00
N TRP A 368 6.86 4.42 3.56
CA TRP A 368 7.50 3.11 3.49
C TRP A 368 6.57 2.06 2.89
N GLY A 369 6.83 1.70 1.64
CA GLY A 369 6.02 0.75 0.89
C GLY A 369 6.38 -0.71 1.11
N ILE A 370 5.52 -1.58 0.58
CA ILE A 370 5.81 -3.01 0.45
C ILE A 370 6.74 -3.27 -0.74
N ASP A 371 7.43 -4.42 -0.72
CA ASP A 371 8.14 -4.91 -1.91
C ASP A 371 7.12 -5.51 -2.89
N PRO A 372 6.88 -4.90 -4.05
CA PRO A 372 6.03 -5.48 -5.09
C PRO A 372 6.78 -6.69 -5.71
N ARG A 373 6.48 -7.89 -5.26
CA ARG A 373 7.06 -9.15 -5.76
C ARG A 373 6.44 -9.60 -7.07
#